data_f83c68e416dce4548a51b6cb4657fcf2
#
_entry.id   f83c68e416dce4548a51b6cb4657fcf2
#
_cell.length_a   1.000
_cell.length_b   1.000
_cell.length_c   1.000
_cell.angle_alpha   90.00
_cell.angle_beta   90.00
_cell.angle_gamma   90.00
#
_symmetry.space_group_name_H-M   'P 1'
#
loop_
_entity.id
_entity.type
_entity.pdbx_description
1 polymer ?
#
loop_
_entity_poly.entity_id
_entity_poly.type
_entity_poly.pdbx_seq_one_letter_code
_entity_poly.pdbx_strand_id
1 'polypeptide(L)'
;SSTVFVIQLMQERGEMASRHAGLAVGILILQDLAAVMFLVFTGAKVPDMSALLLLLLIPLRPIMFRLLSHCGHGELFTVFGLVLAIGGAALFQSMGIKGDLGALLIGAALAGHQKSKELARNLLHFKDLFLVGFFLSIGLDGWPRGELIALAVALGLLVVFKPLVSFPLMARLHTPPRTALLSALSLGNYSEFGLIVIAVAASSGWVDSEWTSALSLSIAISF
;
A
#
# COMPACT_ATOMS: atom_id res chain seq x y z
N SER A 1 4.65 -7.71 -1.25
CA SER A 1 4.32 -8.17 0.11
C SER A 1 3.59 -7.08 0.86
N SER A 2 2.72 -7.43 1.82
CA SER A 2 1.97 -6.44 2.61
C SER A 2 2.84 -5.86 3.73
N THR A 3 3.02 -4.54 3.69
CA THR A 3 3.78 -3.79 4.71
C THR A 3 3.08 -3.83 6.05
N VAL A 4 1.75 -3.77 6.07
CA VAL A 4 0.96 -3.75 7.31
C VAL A 4 1.04 -5.08 8.03
N PHE A 5 0.86 -6.19 7.31
CA PHE A 5 0.97 -7.53 7.89
C PHE A 5 2.33 -7.76 8.55
N VAL A 6 3.41 -7.39 7.87
CA VAL A 6 4.77 -7.56 8.41
C VAL A 6 5.00 -6.69 9.63
N ILE A 7 4.58 -5.43 9.61
CA ILE A 7 4.71 -4.52 10.76
C ILE A 7 3.92 -5.06 11.95
N GLN A 8 2.67 -5.47 11.74
CA GLN A 8 1.83 -6.03 12.79
C GLN A 8 2.45 -7.30 13.40
N LEU A 9 2.88 -8.24 12.55
CA LEU A 9 3.57 -9.46 12.99
C LEU A 9 4.81 -9.16 13.84
N MET A 10 5.63 -8.18 13.41
CA MET A 10 6.82 -7.78 14.14
C MET A 10 6.50 -7.07 15.47
N GLN A 11 5.40 -6.30 15.51
CA GLN A 11 4.91 -5.66 16.74
C GLN A 11 4.41 -6.70 17.75
N GLU A 12 3.59 -7.65 17.31
CA GLU A 12 3.06 -8.73 18.15
C GLU A 12 4.18 -9.60 18.74
N ARG A 13 5.26 -9.81 17.98
CA ARG A 13 6.44 -10.54 18.45
C ARG A 13 7.44 -9.72 19.24
N GLY A 14 7.24 -8.39 19.36
CA GLY A 14 8.20 -7.49 20.00
C GLY A 14 9.53 -7.37 19.27
N GLU A 15 9.58 -7.73 17.96
CA GLU A 15 10.80 -7.83 17.16
C GLU A 15 11.05 -6.62 16.25
N MET A 16 10.30 -5.51 16.41
CA MET A 16 10.42 -4.31 15.56
C MET A 16 11.83 -3.69 15.53
N ALA A 17 12.59 -3.82 16.62
CA ALA A 17 13.97 -3.32 16.69
C ALA A 17 15.02 -4.32 16.13
N SER A 18 14.60 -5.47 15.63
CA SER A 18 15.49 -6.49 15.12
C SER A 18 16.03 -6.15 13.71
N ARG A 19 17.19 -6.73 13.36
CA ARG A 19 17.80 -6.53 12.03
C ARG A 19 16.92 -7.09 10.91
N HIS A 20 16.22 -8.21 11.14
CA HIS A 20 15.35 -8.80 10.14
C HIS A 20 14.09 -7.97 9.90
N ALA A 21 13.51 -7.35 10.94
CA ALA A 21 12.41 -6.42 10.80
C ALA A 21 12.82 -5.18 9.97
N GLY A 22 13.97 -4.57 10.29
CA GLY A 22 14.49 -3.44 9.54
C GLY A 22 14.74 -3.76 8.06
N LEU A 23 15.30 -4.94 7.76
CA LEU A 23 15.53 -5.41 6.39
C LEU A 23 14.20 -5.66 5.65
N ALA A 24 13.26 -6.38 6.28
CA ALA A 24 11.96 -6.66 5.70
C ALA A 24 11.18 -5.36 5.39
N VAL A 25 11.09 -4.44 6.34
CA VAL A 25 10.43 -3.14 6.16
C VAL A 25 11.11 -2.31 5.07
N GLY A 26 12.43 -2.29 5.00
CA GLY A 26 13.17 -1.61 3.93
C GLY A 26 12.83 -2.14 2.54
N ILE A 27 12.76 -3.46 2.38
CA ILE A 27 12.35 -4.10 1.11
C ILE A 27 10.90 -3.76 0.76
N LEU A 28 10.01 -3.79 1.75
CA LEU A 28 8.59 -3.45 1.55
C LEU A 28 8.41 -2.01 1.08
N ILE A 29 9.12 -1.06 1.68
CA ILE A 29 9.08 0.35 1.25
C ILE A 29 9.54 0.48 -0.21
N LEU A 30 10.58 -0.24 -0.61
CA LEU A 30 11.04 -0.23 -2.01
C LEU A 30 10.01 -0.87 -2.95
N GLN A 31 9.34 -1.94 -2.55
CA GLN A 31 8.27 -2.56 -3.33
C GLN A 31 7.07 -1.61 -3.47
N ASP A 32 6.66 -0.95 -2.40
CA ASP A 32 5.56 0.02 -2.42
C ASP A 32 5.93 1.22 -3.31
N LEU A 33 7.16 1.71 -3.23
CA LEU A 33 7.65 2.78 -4.11
C LEU A 33 7.62 2.36 -5.59
N ALA A 34 8.06 1.14 -5.89
CA ALA A 34 8.01 0.61 -7.26
C ALA A 34 6.58 0.48 -7.77
N ALA A 35 5.64 0.02 -6.93
CA ALA A 35 4.22 -0.04 -7.26
C ALA A 35 3.63 1.34 -7.54
N VAL A 36 3.97 2.33 -6.71
CA VAL A 36 3.56 3.73 -6.91
C VAL A 36 4.13 4.29 -8.21
N MET A 37 5.41 4.08 -8.48
CA MET A 37 6.02 4.49 -9.76
C MET A 37 5.31 3.86 -10.94
N PHE A 38 5.00 2.56 -10.87
CA PHE A 38 4.23 1.88 -11.92
C PHE A 38 2.86 2.54 -12.12
N LEU A 39 2.13 2.84 -11.04
CA LEU A 39 0.83 3.52 -11.10
C LEU A 39 0.94 4.92 -11.72
N VAL A 40 2.00 5.66 -11.42
CA VAL A 40 2.27 6.97 -12.04
C VAL A 40 2.45 6.81 -13.55
N PHE A 41 3.27 5.89 -14.01
CA PHE A 41 3.54 5.69 -15.44
C PHE A 41 2.34 5.13 -16.21
N THR A 42 1.56 4.23 -15.61
CA THR A 42 0.38 3.63 -16.26
C THR A 42 -0.85 4.53 -16.18
N GLY A 43 -0.90 5.43 -15.21
CA GLY A 43 -2.02 6.36 -15.02
C GLY A 43 -1.91 7.67 -15.76
N ALA A 44 -0.87 7.87 -16.54
CA ALA A 44 -0.60 9.11 -17.26
C ALA A 44 -1.58 9.33 -18.42
N LYS A 45 -2.80 9.80 -18.10
CA LYS A 45 -3.39 10.85 -18.95
C LYS A 45 -2.42 12.03 -18.90
N VAL A 46 -2.12 12.62 -20.04
CA VAL A 46 -1.29 13.83 -20.11
C VAL A 46 -1.82 14.77 -19.01
N PRO A 47 -1.00 15.14 -18.01
CA PRO A 47 -1.47 15.97 -16.92
C PRO A 47 -1.99 17.27 -17.55
N ASP A 48 -3.21 17.65 -17.20
CA ASP A 48 -3.75 18.93 -17.62
C ASP A 48 -2.84 20.05 -17.07
N MET A 49 -2.86 21.24 -17.67
CA MET A 49 -2.08 22.40 -17.18
C MET A 49 -2.34 22.67 -15.66
N SER A 50 -3.48 22.24 -15.14
CA SER A 50 -3.81 22.24 -13.72
C SER A 50 -2.85 21.40 -12.85
N ALA A 51 -2.14 20.44 -13.42
CA ALA A 51 -1.13 19.68 -12.68
C ALA A 51 0.07 20.53 -12.21
N LEU A 52 0.32 21.67 -12.86
CA LEU A 52 1.29 22.66 -12.39
C LEU A 52 0.91 23.23 -11.00
N LEU A 53 -0.37 23.22 -10.63
CA LEU A 53 -0.83 23.60 -9.30
C LEU A 53 -0.32 22.66 -8.21
N LEU A 54 0.14 21.46 -8.55
CA LEU A 54 0.77 20.53 -7.60
C LEU A 54 2.09 21.06 -7.05
N LEU A 55 2.78 21.92 -7.81
CA LEU A 55 3.96 22.64 -7.31
C LEU A 55 3.60 23.55 -6.14
N LEU A 56 2.33 23.97 -6.05
CA LEU A 56 1.82 24.76 -4.93
C LEU A 56 1.77 23.95 -3.61
N LEU A 57 1.81 22.63 -3.65
CA LEU A 57 1.92 21.79 -2.44
C LEU A 57 3.21 22.07 -1.66
N ILE A 58 4.30 22.46 -2.34
CA ILE A 58 5.58 22.77 -1.68
C ILE A 58 5.44 24.00 -0.77
N PRO A 59 4.96 25.16 -1.26
CA PRO A 59 4.75 26.33 -0.39
C PRO A 59 3.55 26.18 0.55
N LEU A 60 2.62 25.25 0.28
CA LEU A 60 1.47 24.96 1.14
C LEU A 60 1.85 24.10 2.37
N ARG A 61 3.00 23.42 2.33
CA ARG A 61 3.51 22.57 3.40
C ARG A 61 3.54 23.24 4.78
N PRO A 62 4.04 24.48 4.97
CA PRO A 62 4.01 25.11 6.28
C PRO A 62 2.59 25.40 6.78
N ILE A 63 1.62 25.66 5.89
CA ILE A 63 0.22 25.83 6.25
C ILE A 63 -0.36 24.49 6.74
N MET A 64 -0.08 23.41 6.01
CA MET A 64 -0.48 22.06 6.42
C MET A 64 0.12 21.68 7.78
N PHE A 65 1.37 22.04 8.04
CA PHE A 65 2.02 21.81 9.33
C PHE A 65 1.38 22.63 10.46
N ARG A 66 0.98 23.89 10.20
CA ARG A 66 0.26 24.71 11.17
C ARG A 66 -1.12 24.11 11.47
N LEU A 67 -1.87 23.69 10.44
CA LEU A 67 -3.15 23.01 10.63
C LEU A 67 -2.98 21.74 11.46
N LEU A 68 -1.99 20.91 11.13
CA LEU A 68 -1.69 19.68 11.85
C LEU A 68 -1.30 19.96 13.32
N SER A 69 -0.62 21.05 13.58
CA SER A 69 -0.22 21.45 14.95
C SER A 69 -1.40 21.96 15.79
N HIS A 70 -2.39 22.62 15.15
CA HIS A 70 -3.59 23.13 15.81
C HIS A 70 -4.67 22.06 16.01
N CYS A 71 -4.71 21.04 15.15
CA CYS A 71 -5.54 19.86 15.40
C CYS A 71 -5.03 19.17 16.68
N GLY A 72 -5.87 19.10 17.70
CA GLY A 72 -5.55 18.46 18.99
C GLY A 72 -5.05 17.02 18.85
N HIS A 73 -5.41 16.18 19.78
CA HIS A 73 -5.12 14.75 19.81
C HIS A 73 -6.44 13.98 19.82
N GLY A 74 -6.42 12.68 19.49
CA GLY A 74 -7.60 11.82 19.58
C GLY A 74 -8.43 11.75 18.29
N GLU A 75 -9.76 11.66 18.45
CA GLU A 75 -10.67 11.33 17.34
C GLU A 75 -10.71 12.41 16.27
N LEU A 76 -10.75 13.69 16.65
CA LEU A 76 -10.75 14.82 15.71
C LEU A 76 -9.48 14.84 14.86
N PHE A 77 -8.34 14.45 15.43
CA PHE A 77 -7.08 14.36 14.71
C PHE A 77 -7.11 13.27 13.64
N THR A 78 -7.76 12.16 13.94
CA THR A 78 -7.94 11.05 13.00
C THR A 78 -8.90 11.41 11.87
N VAL A 79 -10.05 12.05 12.21
CA VAL A 79 -10.99 12.56 11.20
C VAL A 79 -10.33 13.59 10.30
N PHE A 80 -9.50 14.46 10.85
CA PHE A 80 -8.71 15.41 10.05
C PHE A 80 -7.79 14.71 9.06
N GLY A 81 -7.13 13.63 9.47
CA GLY A 81 -6.30 12.81 8.57
C GLY A 81 -7.11 12.16 7.44
N LEU A 82 -8.29 11.63 7.75
CA LEU A 82 -9.20 11.10 6.74
C LEU A 82 -9.68 12.17 5.76
N VAL A 83 -10.03 13.34 6.25
CA VAL A 83 -10.44 14.49 5.41
C VAL A 83 -9.29 14.91 4.50
N LEU A 84 -8.05 14.93 4.98
CA LEU A 84 -6.89 15.23 4.15
C LEU A 84 -6.64 14.16 3.09
N ALA A 85 -6.78 12.88 3.42
CA ALA A 85 -6.57 11.80 2.46
C ALA A 85 -7.66 11.79 1.38
N ILE A 86 -8.94 11.82 1.78
CA ILE A 86 -10.09 11.79 0.86
C ILE A 86 -10.18 13.10 0.07
N GLY A 87 -10.03 14.24 0.75
CA GLY A 87 -10.04 15.56 0.12
C GLY A 87 -8.88 15.73 -0.86
N GLY A 88 -7.71 15.23 -0.52
CA GLY A 88 -6.56 15.17 -1.40
C GLY A 88 -6.82 14.31 -2.63
N ALA A 89 -7.37 13.12 -2.44
CA ALA A 89 -7.75 12.24 -3.54
C ALA A 89 -8.78 12.93 -4.48
N ALA A 90 -9.81 13.54 -3.92
CA ALA A 90 -10.84 14.24 -4.68
C ALA A 90 -10.28 15.45 -5.44
N LEU A 91 -9.42 16.24 -4.80
CA LEU A 91 -8.77 17.40 -5.41
C LEU A 91 -7.93 17.00 -6.63
N PHE A 92 -7.13 15.94 -6.51
CA PHE A 92 -6.29 15.47 -7.61
C PHE A 92 -7.14 14.85 -8.73
N GLN A 93 -8.21 14.15 -8.37
CA GLN A 93 -9.14 13.59 -9.34
C GLN A 93 -9.84 14.68 -10.16
N SER A 94 -10.20 15.81 -9.54
CA SER A 94 -10.77 16.97 -10.25
C SER A 94 -9.78 17.62 -11.23
N MET A 95 -8.47 17.42 -11.02
CA MET A 95 -7.39 17.88 -11.91
C MET A 95 -6.99 16.84 -12.98
N GLY A 96 -7.77 15.75 -13.13
CA GLY A 96 -7.48 14.69 -14.11
C GLY A 96 -6.37 13.72 -13.68
N ILE A 97 -5.89 13.82 -12.45
CA ILE A 97 -4.87 12.93 -11.87
C ILE A 97 -5.55 11.88 -10.98
N LYS A 98 -5.00 10.67 -10.92
CA LYS A 98 -5.56 9.62 -10.06
C LYS A 98 -5.58 10.07 -8.59
N GLY A 99 -6.72 9.87 -7.91
CA GLY A 99 -6.92 10.27 -6.53
C GLY A 99 -5.92 9.61 -5.57
N ASP A 100 -5.52 8.37 -5.84
CA ASP A 100 -4.56 7.62 -5.03
C ASP A 100 -3.21 8.36 -4.91
N LEU A 101 -2.76 8.95 -6.02
CA LEU A 101 -1.56 9.78 -6.04
C LEU A 101 -1.73 11.07 -5.22
N GLY A 102 -2.94 11.62 -5.22
CA GLY A 102 -3.26 12.81 -4.43
C GLY A 102 -3.12 12.55 -2.93
N ALA A 103 -3.74 11.49 -2.45
CA ALA A 103 -3.65 11.09 -1.05
C ALA A 103 -2.18 10.79 -0.64
N LEU A 104 -1.43 10.09 -1.51
CA LEU A 104 -0.03 9.77 -1.28
C LEU A 104 0.85 11.03 -1.19
N LEU A 105 0.70 11.98 -2.13
CA LEU A 105 1.49 13.21 -2.17
C LEU A 105 1.20 14.11 -0.96
N ILE A 106 -0.07 14.18 -0.51
CA ILE A 106 -0.43 14.89 0.73
C ILE A 106 0.22 14.22 1.93
N GLY A 107 0.16 12.89 2.01
CA GLY A 107 0.85 12.12 3.05
C GLY A 107 2.36 12.37 3.07
N ALA A 108 2.99 12.37 1.90
CA ALA A 108 4.41 12.67 1.74
C ALA A 108 4.75 14.13 2.10
N ALA A 109 3.88 15.08 1.77
CA ALA A 109 4.05 16.49 2.15
C ALA A 109 4.02 16.69 3.68
N LEU A 110 3.24 15.89 4.40
CA LEU A 110 3.18 15.88 5.86
C LEU A 110 4.36 15.15 6.50
N ALA A 111 5.13 14.38 5.74
CA ALA A 111 6.28 13.65 6.27
C ALA A 111 7.30 14.62 6.89
N GLY A 112 7.87 14.21 8.03
CA GLY A 112 8.85 15.01 8.77
C GLY A 112 8.27 15.85 9.90
N HIS A 113 6.94 16.01 10.01
CA HIS A 113 6.32 16.65 11.17
C HIS A 113 6.17 15.62 12.31
N GLN A 114 6.38 16.06 13.57
CA GLN A 114 6.34 15.16 14.74
C GLN A 114 4.98 14.44 14.88
N LYS A 115 3.87 15.17 14.66
CA LYS A 115 2.52 14.63 14.72
C LYS A 115 2.16 13.69 13.54
N SER A 116 2.92 13.68 12.46
CA SER A 116 2.65 12.80 11.31
C SER A 116 2.76 11.32 11.66
N LYS A 117 3.65 10.97 12.59
CA LYS A 117 3.77 9.58 13.07
C LYS A 117 2.54 9.15 13.88
N GLU A 118 2.00 10.06 14.69
CA GLU A 118 0.77 9.82 15.44
C GLU A 118 -0.43 9.70 14.50
N LEU A 119 -0.55 10.61 13.53
CA LEU A 119 -1.58 10.55 12.50
C LEU A 119 -1.54 9.25 11.71
N ALA A 120 -0.35 8.85 11.25
CA ALA A 120 -0.17 7.59 10.53
C ALA A 120 -0.61 6.39 11.38
N ARG A 121 -0.26 6.35 12.67
CA ARG A 121 -0.67 5.28 13.59
C ARG A 121 -2.18 5.22 13.74
N ASN A 122 -2.84 6.37 13.91
CA ASN A 122 -4.29 6.43 14.05
C ASN A 122 -4.99 5.98 12.76
N LEU A 123 -4.48 6.39 11.58
CA LEU A 123 -5.05 6.01 10.30
C LEU A 123 -4.83 4.52 9.97
N LEU A 124 -3.77 3.90 10.47
CA LEU A 124 -3.52 2.46 10.29
C LEU A 124 -4.65 1.61 10.87
N HIS A 125 -5.26 2.01 11.99
CA HIS A 125 -6.42 1.28 12.55
C HIS A 125 -7.65 1.34 11.62
N PHE A 126 -7.85 2.45 10.92
CA PHE A 126 -8.93 2.55 9.92
C PHE A 126 -8.62 1.80 8.64
N LYS A 127 -7.34 1.63 8.31
CA LYS A 127 -6.94 0.87 7.13
C LYS A 127 -7.49 -0.56 7.17
N ASP A 128 -7.43 -1.23 8.29
CA ASP A 128 -7.91 -2.61 8.42
C ASP A 128 -9.41 -2.69 8.16
N LEU A 129 -10.18 -1.73 8.66
CA LEU A 129 -11.62 -1.63 8.38
C LEU A 129 -11.90 -1.43 6.88
N PHE A 130 -11.17 -0.52 6.24
CA PHE A 130 -11.30 -0.27 4.80
C PHE A 130 -10.85 -1.47 3.98
N LEU A 131 -9.81 -2.18 4.42
CA LEU A 131 -9.32 -3.40 3.76
C LEU A 131 -10.38 -4.51 3.79
N VAL A 132 -11.02 -4.73 4.94
CA VAL A 132 -12.12 -5.69 5.07
C VAL A 132 -13.30 -5.28 4.17
N GLY A 133 -13.70 -4.01 4.17
CA GLY A 133 -14.75 -3.50 3.29
C GLY A 133 -14.41 -3.67 1.81
N PHE A 134 -13.16 -3.46 1.44
CA PHE A 134 -12.67 -3.63 0.08
C PHE A 134 -12.72 -5.11 -0.37
N PHE A 135 -12.22 -6.05 0.45
CA PHE A 135 -12.31 -7.47 0.14
C PHE A 135 -13.76 -7.97 0.08
N LEU A 136 -14.61 -7.45 0.98
CA LEU A 136 -16.03 -7.77 0.97
C LEU A 136 -16.70 -7.26 -0.30
N SER A 137 -16.40 -6.04 -0.74
CA SER A 137 -16.90 -5.47 -2.01
C SER A 137 -16.54 -6.35 -3.19
N ILE A 138 -15.26 -6.78 -3.30
CA ILE A 138 -14.83 -7.66 -4.38
C ILE A 138 -15.53 -9.03 -4.30
N GLY A 139 -15.72 -9.57 -3.08
CA GLY A 139 -16.44 -10.83 -2.88
C GLY A 139 -17.91 -10.75 -3.30
N LEU A 140 -18.53 -9.58 -3.15
CA LEU A 140 -19.92 -9.34 -3.58
C LEU A 140 -20.08 -9.15 -5.09
N ASP A 141 -19.03 -8.73 -5.79
CA ASP A 141 -19.04 -8.59 -7.27
C ASP A 141 -19.09 -9.94 -8.01
N GLY A 142 -18.98 -11.03 -7.28
CA GLY A 142 -19.14 -12.39 -7.80
C GLY A 142 -17.88 -13.24 -7.73
N TRP A 143 -18.09 -14.54 -7.88
CA TRP A 143 -16.99 -15.51 -7.92
C TRP A 143 -16.36 -15.55 -9.30
N PRO A 144 -15.03 -15.67 -9.39
CA PRO A 144 -14.37 -15.89 -10.67
C PRO A 144 -14.84 -17.22 -11.29
N ARG A 145 -14.78 -17.34 -12.62
CA ARG A 145 -15.11 -18.58 -13.32
C ARG A 145 -14.23 -19.73 -12.82
N GLY A 146 -14.71 -20.97 -12.94
CA GLY A 146 -14.04 -22.13 -12.34
C GLY A 146 -12.57 -22.30 -12.73
N GLU A 147 -12.18 -21.94 -13.96
CA GLU A 147 -10.79 -21.95 -14.43
C GLU A 147 -9.93 -20.93 -13.68
N LEU A 148 -10.48 -19.74 -13.41
CA LEU A 148 -9.80 -18.68 -12.67
C LEU A 148 -9.69 -18.99 -11.17
N ILE A 149 -10.59 -19.80 -10.61
CA ILE A 149 -10.46 -20.27 -9.22
C ILE A 149 -9.22 -21.16 -9.07
N ALA A 150 -9.03 -22.11 -9.98
CA ALA A 150 -7.86 -22.97 -9.97
C ALA A 150 -6.57 -22.16 -10.09
N LEU A 151 -6.56 -21.16 -10.97
CA LEU A 151 -5.44 -20.24 -11.13
C LEU A 151 -5.23 -19.39 -9.86
N ALA A 152 -6.28 -18.89 -9.24
CA ALA A 152 -6.22 -18.10 -8.00
C ALA A 152 -5.60 -18.91 -6.86
N VAL A 153 -6.02 -20.17 -6.71
CA VAL A 153 -5.45 -21.10 -5.72
C VAL A 153 -3.98 -21.39 -6.04
N ALA A 154 -3.65 -21.67 -7.30
CA ALA A 154 -2.27 -21.91 -7.72
C ALA A 154 -1.38 -20.68 -7.43
N LEU A 155 -1.83 -19.47 -7.75
CA LEU A 155 -1.12 -18.22 -7.45
C LEU A 155 -1.00 -18.00 -5.93
N GLY A 156 -2.06 -18.29 -5.15
CA GLY A 156 -2.02 -18.23 -3.69
C GLY A 156 -0.96 -19.16 -3.11
N LEU A 157 -0.89 -20.39 -3.61
CA LEU A 157 0.12 -21.38 -3.19
C LEU A 157 1.54 -21.00 -3.65
N LEU A 158 1.68 -20.27 -4.75
CA LEU A 158 2.96 -19.77 -5.24
C LEU A 158 3.66 -18.84 -4.23
N VAL A 159 2.91 -18.25 -3.29
CA VAL A 159 3.48 -17.42 -2.22
C VAL A 159 4.53 -18.17 -1.40
N VAL A 160 4.38 -19.49 -1.24
CA VAL A 160 5.33 -20.35 -0.52
C VAL A 160 6.72 -20.36 -1.20
N PHE A 161 6.79 -20.13 -2.51
CA PHE A 161 8.05 -20.04 -3.23
C PHE A 161 8.79 -18.71 -3.06
N LYS A 162 8.10 -17.64 -2.63
CA LYS A 162 8.75 -16.33 -2.41
C LYS A 162 9.90 -16.41 -1.39
N PRO A 163 9.73 -17.01 -0.21
CA PRO A 163 10.83 -17.22 0.72
C PRO A 163 11.96 -18.07 0.15
N LEU A 164 11.65 -19.10 -0.65
CA LEU A 164 12.64 -19.97 -1.28
C LEU A 164 13.55 -19.23 -2.26
N VAL A 165 13.04 -18.19 -2.92
CA VAL A 165 13.81 -17.34 -3.83
C VAL A 165 14.51 -16.21 -3.08
N SER A 166 13.81 -15.55 -2.15
CA SER A 166 14.33 -14.37 -1.45
C SER A 166 15.40 -14.73 -0.42
N PHE A 167 15.31 -15.89 0.24
CA PHE A 167 16.32 -16.33 1.20
C PHE A 167 17.71 -16.47 0.57
N PRO A 168 17.94 -17.28 -0.50
CA PRO A 168 19.26 -17.39 -1.09
C PRO A 168 19.77 -16.08 -1.70
N LEU A 169 18.86 -15.22 -2.20
CA LEU A 169 19.25 -13.90 -2.69
C LEU A 169 19.81 -13.04 -1.56
N MET A 170 19.14 -12.98 -0.41
CA MET A 170 19.61 -12.25 0.77
C MET A 170 20.90 -12.85 1.35
N ALA A 171 21.01 -14.19 1.36
CA ALA A 171 22.21 -14.86 1.81
C ALA A 171 23.43 -14.53 0.93
N ARG A 172 23.25 -14.44 -0.39
CA ARG A 172 24.30 -13.99 -1.32
C ARG A 172 24.75 -12.55 -1.09
N LEU A 173 23.86 -11.68 -0.57
CA LEU A 173 24.16 -10.29 -0.21
C LEU A 173 24.81 -10.15 1.17
N HIS A 174 25.44 -11.22 1.69
CA HIS A 174 26.14 -11.26 2.98
C HIS A 174 25.24 -10.98 4.20
N THR A 175 23.93 -11.19 4.07
CA THR A 175 23.00 -11.09 5.20
C THR A 175 23.15 -12.33 6.10
N PRO A 176 23.23 -12.19 7.44
CA PRO A 176 23.32 -13.34 8.33
C PRO A 176 22.16 -14.32 8.07
N PRO A 177 22.42 -15.66 8.02
CA PRO A 177 21.44 -16.66 7.59
C PRO A 177 20.11 -16.58 8.36
N ARG A 178 20.16 -16.37 9.68
CA ARG A 178 18.96 -16.20 10.52
C ARG A 178 18.17 -14.97 10.13
N THR A 179 18.84 -13.84 9.90
CA THR A 179 18.21 -12.60 9.45
C THR A 179 17.59 -12.76 8.07
N ALA A 180 18.33 -13.37 7.13
CA ALA A 180 17.85 -13.64 5.78
C ALA A 180 16.61 -14.54 5.77
N LEU A 181 16.61 -15.61 6.57
CA LEU A 181 15.50 -16.54 6.66
C LEU A 181 14.24 -15.86 7.26
N LEU A 182 14.38 -15.17 8.39
CA LEU A 182 13.27 -14.49 9.04
C LEU A 182 12.68 -13.37 8.16
N SER A 183 13.55 -12.59 7.51
CA SER A 183 13.08 -11.56 6.55
C SER A 183 12.38 -12.19 5.35
N ALA A 184 12.93 -13.27 4.79
CA ALA A 184 12.33 -13.96 3.65
C ALA A 184 10.95 -14.54 3.99
N LEU A 185 10.80 -15.16 5.15
CA LEU A 185 9.52 -15.68 5.65
C LEU A 185 8.50 -14.56 5.88
N SER A 186 8.93 -13.45 6.48
CA SER A 186 8.05 -12.29 6.69
C SER A 186 7.54 -11.67 5.39
N LEU A 187 8.30 -11.77 4.30
CA LEU A 187 7.92 -11.30 2.97
C LEU A 187 7.06 -12.33 2.19
N GLY A 188 6.71 -13.45 2.80
CA GLY A 188 5.98 -14.55 2.19
C GLY A 188 4.47 -14.31 2.05
N ASN A 189 4.04 -13.09 1.73
CA ASN A 189 2.64 -12.75 1.46
C ASN A 189 2.53 -11.88 0.21
N TYR A 190 1.32 -11.68 -0.29
CA TYR A 190 1.03 -10.73 -1.36
C TYR A 190 0.68 -9.35 -0.78
N SER A 191 0.78 -8.31 -1.62
CA SER A 191 0.46 -6.93 -1.24
C SER A 191 -0.91 -6.54 -1.78
N GLU A 192 -1.63 -5.75 -1.01
CA GLU A 192 -2.83 -5.04 -1.43
C GLU A 192 -2.59 -4.12 -2.64
N PHE A 193 -1.36 -3.63 -2.84
CA PHE A 193 -0.98 -2.89 -4.05
C PHE A 193 -1.15 -3.71 -5.33
N GLY A 194 -1.03 -5.05 -5.25
CA GLY A 194 -1.33 -5.93 -6.37
C GLY A 194 -2.76 -5.80 -6.87
N LEU A 195 -3.73 -5.59 -5.96
CA LEU A 195 -5.13 -5.36 -6.33
C LEU A 195 -5.34 -4.00 -6.98
N ILE A 196 -4.67 -2.98 -6.49
CA ILE A 196 -4.74 -1.64 -7.09
C ILE A 196 -4.19 -1.68 -8.52
N VAL A 197 -3.07 -2.37 -8.72
CA VAL A 197 -2.44 -2.52 -10.04
C VAL A 197 -3.37 -3.28 -11.01
N ILE A 198 -3.98 -4.40 -10.58
CA ILE A 198 -4.87 -5.16 -11.44
C ILE A 198 -6.17 -4.41 -11.73
N ALA A 199 -6.73 -3.68 -10.75
CA ALA A 199 -7.91 -2.85 -10.96
C ALA A 199 -7.64 -1.75 -11.99
N VAL A 200 -6.45 -1.15 -11.96
CA VAL A 200 -6.00 -0.19 -12.98
C VAL A 200 -5.84 -0.85 -14.34
N ALA A 201 -5.25 -2.03 -14.41
CA ALA A 201 -5.10 -2.78 -15.66
C ALA A 201 -6.46 -3.17 -16.24
N ALA A 202 -7.41 -3.60 -15.41
CA ALA A 202 -8.78 -3.91 -15.82
C ALA A 202 -9.52 -2.66 -16.32
N SER A 203 -9.44 -1.54 -15.61
CA SER A 203 -10.07 -0.29 -16.05
C SER A 203 -9.45 0.29 -17.32
N SER A 204 -8.20 -0.08 -17.63
CA SER A 204 -7.50 0.30 -18.86
C SER A 204 -7.77 -0.69 -20.02
N GLY A 205 -8.56 -1.75 -19.79
CA GLY A 205 -8.87 -2.76 -20.81
C GLY A 205 -7.70 -3.71 -21.13
N TRP A 206 -6.68 -3.78 -20.30
CA TRP A 206 -5.52 -4.67 -20.49
C TRP A 206 -5.82 -6.11 -20.07
N VAL A 207 -6.72 -6.27 -19.09
CA VAL A 207 -7.15 -7.56 -18.56
C VAL A 207 -8.65 -7.50 -18.26
N ASP A 208 -9.30 -8.65 -18.24
CA ASP A 208 -10.71 -8.76 -17.88
C ASP A 208 -10.94 -8.48 -16.39
N SER A 209 -12.10 -7.94 -16.04
CA SER A 209 -12.46 -7.62 -14.64
C SER A 209 -12.44 -8.86 -13.72
N GLU A 210 -12.67 -10.06 -14.26
CA GLU A 210 -12.62 -11.32 -13.51
C GLU A 210 -11.22 -11.58 -12.88
N TRP A 211 -10.15 -11.03 -13.44
CA TRP A 211 -8.80 -11.11 -12.86
C TRP A 211 -8.69 -10.41 -11.51
N THR A 212 -9.48 -9.36 -11.30
CA THR A 212 -9.51 -8.65 -10.00
C THR A 212 -10.00 -9.59 -8.89
N SER A 213 -11.09 -10.34 -9.15
CA SER A 213 -11.63 -11.32 -8.21
C SER A 213 -10.68 -12.50 -7.98
N ALA A 214 -10.02 -13.00 -9.05
CA ALA A 214 -9.06 -14.08 -8.94
C ALA A 214 -7.82 -13.68 -8.12
N LEU A 215 -7.28 -12.49 -8.35
CA LEU A 215 -6.14 -11.97 -7.57
C LEU A 215 -6.51 -11.65 -6.12
N SER A 216 -7.72 -11.14 -5.87
CA SER A 216 -8.22 -10.93 -4.51
C SER A 216 -8.26 -12.24 -3.72
N LEU A 217 -8.76 -13.30 -4.35
CA LEU A 217 -8.77 -14.63 -3.75
C LEU A 217 -7.35 -15.14 -3.49
N SER A 218 -6.42 -14.94 -4.44
CA SER A 218 -5.02 -15.33 -4.27
C SER A 218 -4.35 -14.60 -3.10
N ILE A 219 -4.64 -13.30 -2.96
CA ILE A 219 -4.12 -12.47 -1.86
C ILE A 219 -4.71 -12.94 -0.54
N ALA A 220 -6.03 -13.17 -0.48
CA ALA A 220 -6.68 -13.69 0.72
C ALA A 220 -6.11 -15.06 1.17
N ILE A 221 -5.76 -15.94 0.24
CA ILE A 221 -5.11 -17.22 0.54
C ILE A 221 -3.68 -17.02 1.08
N SER A 222 -3.01 -15.92 0.71
CA SER A 222 -1.62 -15.65 1.08
C SER A 222 -1.45 -15.10 2.51
N PHE A 223 -2.53 -14.66 3.15
CA PHE A 223 -2.56 -14.18 4.53
C PHE A 223 -2.80 -15.30 5.53
#